data_e6c5b2fea435212c5da3dc68c14343f0
#
_entry.id   e6c5b2fea435212c5da3dc68c14343f0
#
_cell.length_a   1.000
_cell.length_b   1.000
_cell.length_c   1.000
_cell.angle_alpha   90.00
_cell.angle_beta   90.00
_cell.angle_gamma   90.00
#
_symmetry.space_group_name_H-M   'P 1'
#
loop_
_entity.id
_entity.type
_entity.pdbx_description
1 polymer ?
#
loop_
_entity_poly.entity_id
_entity_poly.type
_entity_poly.pdbx_seq_one_letter_code
_entity_poly.pdbx_strand_id
1 'polypeptide(L)' 'MYIDDDTLRKQLNRILLVKTRNQIVQDIKAKGLKMHQFQLNNFLQGKDVTLSTLHKIDNYVSREIYLNNLEPL' A
#
# COMPACT_ATOMS: atom_id res chain seq x y z
N MET A 1 9.28 -5.02 5.83
CA MET A 1 10.09 -4.03 6.56
C MET A 1 9.37 -2.69 6.52
N TYR A 2 9.26 -2.03 7.65
CA TYR A 2 8.57 -0.74 7.73
C TYR A 2 9.48 0.40 7.28
N ILE A 3 8.97 1.24 6.40
CA ILE A 3 9.63 2.47 5.96
C ILE A 3 8.78 3.64 6.44
N ASP A 4 9.31 4.87 6.37
CA ASP A 4 8.55 6.02 6.85
C ASP A 4 7.30 6.25 5.98
N ASP A 5 6.31 6.92 6.57
CA ASP A 5 5.00 7.08 5.95
C ASP A 5 5.05 7.80 4.62
N ASP A 6 5.88 8.83 4.52
CA ASP A 6 5.97 9.61 3.29
C ASP A 6 6.56 8.79 2.14
N THR A 7 7.61 8.05 2.43
CA THR A 7 8.23 7.17 1.43
C THR A 7 7.26 6.08 1.00
N LEU A 8 6.58 5.47 1.97
CA LEU A 8 5.60 4.43 1.69
C LEU A 8 4.46 4.97 0.82
N ARG A 9 4.00 6.18 1.13
CA ARG A 9 2.92 6.82 0.36
C ARG A 9 3.36 7.09 -1.07
N LYS A 10 4.59 7.56 -1.27
CA LYS A 10 5.13 7.81 -2.61
C LYS A 10 5.21 6.52 -3.42
N GLN A 11 5.67 5.44 -2.81
CA GLN A 11 5.75 4.15 -3.49
C GLN A 11 4.37 3.62 -3.84
N LEU A 12 3.40 3.79 -2.94
CA LEU A 12 2.03 3.38 -3.21
C LEU A 12 1.44 4.18 -4.37
N ASN A 13 1.71 5.48 -4.44
CA ASN A 13 1.27 6.30 -5.56
C ASN A 13 1.86 5.83 -6.90
N ARG A 14 3.08 5.33 -6.90
CA ARG A 14 3.68 4.75 -8.11
C ARG A 14 2.92 3.50 -8.54
N ILE A 15 2.54 2.67 -7.61
CA ILE A 15 1.74 1.48 -7.91
C ILE A 15 0.39 1.89 -8.49
N LEU A 16 -0.19 2.98 -8.01
CA LEU A 16 -1.47 3.50 -8.49
C LEU A 16 -1.41 3.97 -9.94
N LEU A 17 -0.23 4.20 -10.50
CA LEU A 17 -0.10 4.51 -11.92
C LEU A 17 -0.41 3.32 -12.81
N VAL A 18 -0.31 2.10 -12.28
CA VAL A 18 -0.56 0.86 -13.05
C VAL A 18 -1.74 0.06 -12.51
N LYS A 19 -2.17 0.32 -11.29
CA LYS A 19 -3.30 -0.40 -10.65
C LYS A 19 -4.26 0.59 -10.01
N THR A 20 -5.55 0.24 -9.99
CA THR A 20 -6.54 1.06 -9.30
C THR A 20 -6.51 0.76 -7.79
N ARG A 21 -7.10 1.67 -7.00
CA ARG A 21 -7.24 1.46 -5.56
C ARG A 21 -8.02 0.20 -5.27
N ASN A 22 -9.09 -0.04 -6.03
CA ASN A 22 -9.91 -1.24 -5.86
C ASN A 22 -9.08 -2.49 -6.08
N GLN A 23 -8.23 -2.50 -7.11
CA GLN A 23 -7.36 -3.64 -7.40
C GLN A 23 -6.39 -3.89 -6.25
N ILE A 24 -5.82 -2.83 -5.67
CA ILE A 24 -4.90 -2.96 -4.53
C ILE A 24 -5.62 -3.57 -3.34
N VAL A 25 -6.83 -3.12 -3.04
CA VAL A 25 -7.63 -3.67 -1.93
C VAL A 25 -7.93 -5.14 -2.18
N GLN A 26 -8.30 -5.51 -3.41
CA GLN A 26 -8.57 -6.91 -3.75
C GLN A 26 -7.33 -7.78 -3.61
N ASP A 27 -6.17 -7.28 -4.04
CA ASP A 27 -4.91 -8.01 -3.91
C ASP A 27 -4.56 -8.26 -2.45
N ILE A 28 -4.77 -7.28 -1.58
CA ILE A 28 -4.52 -7.44 -0.15
C ILE A 28 -5.48 -8.46 0.45
N LYS A 29 -6.75 -8.40 0.07
CA LYS A 29 -7.74 -9.38 0.55
C LYS A 29 -7.42 -10.79 0.07
N ALA A 30 -6.90 -10.93 -1.12
CA ALA A 30 -6.56 -12.23 -1.68
C ALA A 30 -5.46 -12.94 -0.88
N LYS A 31 -4.69 -12.19 -0.09
CA LYS A 31 -3.66 -12.76 0.78
C LYS A 31 -4.16 -13.09 2.17
N GLY A 32 -5.46 -12.99 2.39
CA GLY A 32 -6.07 -13.27 3.70
C GLY A 32 -6.04 -12.08 4.66
N LEU A 33 -5.62 -10.92 4.21
CA LEU A 33 -5.61 -9.72 5.02
C LEU A 33 -6.89 -8.94 4.81
N LYS A 34 -7.38 -8.28 5.85
CA LYS A 34 -8.58 -7.46 5.76
C LYS A 34 -8.18 -6.00 5.58
N MET A 35 -8.72 -5.36 4.55
CA MET A 35 -8.53 -3.93 4.35
C MET A 35 -9.74 -3.37 3.62
N HIS A 36 -10.16 -2.19 4.04
CA HIS A 36 -11.24 -1.45 3.39
C HIS A 36 -10.65 -0.31 2.56
N GLN A 37 -11.34 0.04 1.49
CA GLN A 37 -10.86 1.08 0.59
C GLN A 37 -10.70 2.43 1.31
N PHE A 38 -11.54 2.72 2.30
CA PHE A 38 -11.41 3.99 3.02
C PHE A 38 -10.10 4.06 3.83
N GLN A 39 -9.59 2.93 4.31
CA GLN A 39 -8.31 2.89 5.01
C GLN A 39 -7.16 3.26 4.06
N LEU A 40 -7.19 2.74 2.85
CA LEU A 40 -6.22 3.08 1.84
C LEU A 40 -6.32 4.56 1.46
N ASN A 41 -7.54 5.05 1.28
CA ASN A 41 -7.76 6.46 0.95
C ASN A 41 -7.26 7.39 2.07
N ASN A 42 -7.51 7.05 3.33
CA ASN A 42 -7.03 7.83 4.46
C ASN A 42 -5.50 7.91 4.47
N PHE A 43 -4.85 6.79 4.23
CA PHE A 43 -3.38 6.77 4.17
C PHE A 43 -2.86 7.65 3.03
N LEU A 44 -3.48 7.58 1.86
CA LEU A 44 -3.06 8.36 0.70
C LEU A 44 -3.27 9.87 0.90
N GLN A 45 -4.26 10.23 1.72
CA GLN A 45 -4.53 11.64 2.03
C GLN A 45 -3.65 12.19 3.15
N GLY A 46 -2.80 11.36 3.74
CA GLY A 46 -1.93 11.78 4.83
C GLY A 46 -2.59 11.73 6.20
N LYS A 47 -3.77 11.11 6.30
CA LYS A 47 -4.46 10.94 7.57
C LYS A 47 -3.83 9.80 8.37
N ASP A 48 -3.98 9.87 9.68
CA ASP A 48 -3.49 8.82 10.56
C ASP A 48 -4.25 7.53 10.33
N VAL A 49 -3.51 6.42 10.32
CA VAL A 49 -4.07 5.08 10.23
C VAL A 49 -3.42 4.22 11.31
N THR A 50 -4.05 3.08 11.61
CA THR A 50 -3.50 2.19 12.63
C THR A 50 -2.20 1.56 12.17
N LEU A 51 -1.39 1.13 13.13
CA LEU A 51 -0.13 0.45 12.84
C LEU A 51 -0.39 -0.83 12.03
N SER A 52 -1.46 -1.54 12.34
CA SER A 52 -1.87 -2.72 11.59
C SER A 52 -2.08 -2.40 10.11
N THR A 53 -2.77 -1.30 9.82
CA THR A 53 -3.01 -0.86 8.44
C THR A 53 -1.70 -0.49 7.75
N LEU A 54 -0.81 0.21 8.45
CA LEU A 54 0.51 0.55 7.91
C LEU A 54 1.32 -0.70 7.55
N HIS A 55 1.29 -1.72 8.40
CA HIS A 55 2.00 -2.97 8.13
C HIS A 55 1.44 -3.67 6.91
N LYS A 56 0.12 -3.68 6.73
CA LYS A 56 -0.50 -4.28 5.55
C LYS A 56 -0.08 -3.58 4.27
N ILE A 57 -0.06 -2.25 4.30
CA ILE A 57 0.34 -1.45 3.14
C ILE A 57 1.82 -1.65 2.85
N ASP A 58 2.66 -1.64 3.89
CA ASP A 58 4.10 -1.84 3.74
C ASP A 58 4.40 -3.21 3.12
N ASN A 59 3.77 -4.27 3.62
CA ASN A 59 3.96 -5.61 3.07
C ASN A 59 3.53 -5.66 1.60
N TYR A 60 2.40 -5.06 1.27
CA TYR A 60 1.92 -5.04 -0.10
C TYR A 60 2.87 -4.29 -1.02
N VAL A 61 3.29 -3.10 -0.62
CA VAL A 61 4.17 -2.25 -1.43
C VAL A 61 5.52 -2.93 -1.64
N SER A 62 6.10 -3.49 -0.58
CA SER A 62 7.39 -4.17 -0.68
C SER A 62 7.33 -5.34 -1.64
N ARG A 63 6.23 -6.10 -1.59
CA ARG A 63 6.04 -7.23 -2.48
C ARG A 63 5.86 -6.79 -3.93
N GLU A 64 5.07 -5.74 -4.17
CA GLU A 64 4.84 -5.25 -5.52
C GLU A 64 6.12 -4.69 -6.14
N ILE A 65 6.94 -4.00 -5.35
CA ILE A 65 8.23 -3.51 -5.82
C ILE A 65 9.11 -4.70 -6.24
N TYR A 66 9.14 -5.74 -5.42
CA TYR A 66 9.93 -6.93 -5.71
C TYR A 66 9.43 -7.65 -6.97
N LEU A 67 8.10 -7.88 -7.06
CA LEU A 67 7.52 -8.67 -8.14
C LEU A 67 7.52 -7.94 -9.48
N ASN A 68 7.35 -6.62 -9.46
CA ASN A 68 7.25 -5.82 -10.68
C ASN A 68 8.54 -5.09 -11.02
N ASN A 69 9.59 -5.34 -10.27
CA ASN A 69 10.91 -4.75 -10.52
C ASN A 69 10.87 -3.22 -10.49
N LEU A 70 10.00 -2.65 -9.65
CA LEU A 70 9.93 -1.21 -9.47
C LEU A 70 11.10 -0.74 -8.61
N GLU A 71 11.65 0.41 -8.95
CA GLU A 71 12.74 0.95 -8.15
C GLU A 71 12.20 1.65 -6.92
N PRO A 72 12.81 1.43 -5.73
CA PRO A 72 12.44 2.17 -4.53
C PRO A 72 12.73 3.65 -4.70
N LEU A 73 11.92 4.46 -4.07
CA LEU A 73 12.14 5.91 -4.08
C LEU A 73 13.24 6.33 -3.10
#